data_580bc31718aaded7239863e9f87cc369
#
_entry.id   580bc31718aaded7239863e9f87cc369
#
_cell.length_a   1.000
_cell.length_b   1.000
_cell.length_c   1.000
_cell.angle_alpha   90.00
_cell.angle_beta   90.00
_cell.angle_gamma   90.00
#
_symmetry.space_group_name_H-M   'P 1'
#
loop_
_entity.id
_entity.type
_entity.pdbx_description
1 polymer ?
#
loop_
_entity_poly.entity_id
_entity_poly.type
_entity_poly.pdbx_seq_one_letter_code
_entity_poly.pdbx_strand_id
1 'polypeptide(L)'
;DSFDQKYFAEECLSFQFTDGSKQVYCDWKKDGHGYVDFHQAIQKSVNIYFWEIALKIWRLYENDEKESLLQNYARDLGFGDYTGIDLPYERKGTVPDRELFDDWKITAPDRVREEGWLGGDLMNLIVGQGAITVTPIQVANAYANLIRGYTLSPRINIDYSASNSDLRVLRVDSEFKKMFLS
;
A
#
# COMPACT_ATOMS: atom_id res chain seq x y z
N ASP A 1 9.34 -14.68 4.20
CA ASP A 1 9.43 -14.49 5.65
C ASP A 1 8.13 -15.02 6.28
N SER A 2 8.24 -15.70 7.43
CA SER A 2 7.09 -16.20 8.18
C SER A 2 6.44 -15.03 8.97
N PHE A 3 5.12 -15.06 9.20
CA PHE A 3 4.42 -14.07 10.03
C PHE A 3 4.91 -14.06 11.48
N ASP A 4 5.52 -15.14 11.94
CA ASP A 4 6.13 -15.25 13.28
C ASP A 4 7.54 -14.65 13.33
N GLN A 5 8.11 -14.24 12.18
CA GLN A 5 9.43 -13.62 12.16
C GLN A 5 9.39 -12.28 12.89
N LYS A 6 10.26 -12.13 13.89
CA LYS A 6 10.37 -10.90 14.67
C LYS A 6 11.45 -10.00 14.12
N TYR A 7 11.13 -8.72 14.06
CA TYR A 7 12.06 -7.63 13.76
C TYR A 7 12.23 -6.76 14.99
N PHE A 8 13.46 -6.25 15.18
CA PHE A 8 13.71 -5.27 16.24
C PHE A 8 13.36 -3.88 15.72
N ALA A 9 12.28 -3.31 16.24
CA ALA A 9 11.78 -1.99 15.88
C ALA A 9 12.38 -0.95 16.82
N GLU A 10 13.46 -0.32 16.38
CA GLU A 10 14.08 0.85 17.03
C GLU A 10 13.16 2.08 16.96
N GLU A 11 13.54 3.17 17.59
CA GLU A 11 12.85 4.45 17.46
C GLU A 11 12.93 5.01 16.04
N CYS A 12 14.12 4.93 15.42
CA CYS A 12 14.37 5.48 14.09
C CYS A 12 15.17 4.51 13.21
N LEU A 13 14.75 4.44 11.95
CA LEU A 13 15.47 3.79 10.88
C LEU A 13 16.30 4.83 10.13
N SER A 14 17.59 4.61 9.98
CA SER A 14 18.46 5.48 9.18
C SER A 14 19.12 4.72 8.06
N PHE A 15 19.15 5.30 6.87
CA PHE A 15 19.91 4.77 5.76
C PHE A 15 20.62 5.88 5.00
N GLN A 16 21.71 5.51 4.36
CA GLN A 16 22.52 6.40 3.56
C GLN A 16 22.32 6.08 2.08
N PHE A 17 22.07 7.12 1.30
CA PHE A 17 21.99 7.00 -0.15
C PHE A 17 23.36 6.91 -0.78
N THR A 18 23.43 6.53 -2.05
CA THR A 18 24.65 6.40 -2.84
C THR A 18 25.41 7.72 -3.00
N ASP A 19 24.70 8.85 -2.93
CA ASP A 19 25.29 10.21 -2.97
C ASP A 19 25.90 10.66 -1.63
N GLY A 20 25.82 9.79 -0.60
CA GLY A 20 26.32 10.08 0.75
C GLY A 20 25.31 10.81 1.65
N SER A 21 24.15 11.23 1.13
CA SER A 21 23.09 11.82 1.96
C SER A 21 22.49 10.78 2.90
N LYS A 22 22.11 11.23 4.11
CA LYS A 22 21.50 10.37 5.12
C LYS A 22 20.06 10.79 5.36
N GLN A 23 19.15 9.81 5.32
CA GLN A 23 17.75 10.04 5.68
C GLN A 23 17.39 9.23 6.92
N VAL A 24 16.60 9.85 7.80
CA VAL A 24 16.16 9.24 9.05
C VAL A 24 14.63 9.26 9.09
N TYR A 25 14.07 8.09 9.33
CA TYR A 25 12.62 7.90 9.53
C TYR A 25 12.38 7.42 10.95
N CYS A 26 11.63 8.20 11.73
CA CYS A 26 11.34 7.85 13.12
C CYS A 26 9.90 7.39 13.30
N ASP A 27 9.75 6.35 14.12
CA ASP A 27 8.44 5.87 14.54
C ASP A 27 7.77 6.89 15.48
N TRP A 28 6.47 6.76 15.68
CA TRP A 28 5.72 7.59 16.59
C TRP A 28 6.08 7.33 18.06
N LYS A 29 6.57 6.14 18.37
CA LYS A 29 6.93 5.74 19.74
C LYS A 29 8.40 6.00 20.02
N LYS A 30 8.66 6.91 20.96
CA LYS A 30 9.99 7.11 21.52
C LYS A 30 10.50 5.82 22.17
N ASP A 31 11.80 5.57 22.08
CA ASP A 31 12.50 4.36 22.54
C ASP A 31 12.14 3.08 21.74
N GLY A 32 11.36 3.19 20.66
CA GLY A 32 11.00 2.08 19.78
C GLY A 32 10.03 1.07 20.40
N HIS A 33 9.81 -0.03 19.71
CA HIS A 33 8.85 -1.08 20.08
C HIS A 33 9.51 -2.37 20.56
N GLY A 34 10.85 -2.50 20.40
CA GLY A 34 11.56 -3.74 20.66
C GLY A 34 11.25 -4.82 19.59
N TYR A 35 11.33 -6.07 19.97
CA TYR A 35 11.01 -7.17 19.05
C TYR A 35 9.50 -7.27 18.82
N VAL A 36 9.08 -7.17 17.56
CA VAL A 36 7.69 -7.29 17.12
C VAL A 36 7.58 -8.27 15.96
N ASP A 37 6.54 -9.08 15.96
CA ASP A 37 6.09 -9.86 14.81
C ASP A 37 5.04 -9.08 13.99
N PHE A 38 4.55 -9.68 12.92
CA PHE A 38 3.57 -9.05 12.03
C PHE A 38 2.27 -8.63 12.75
N HIS A 39 1.73 -9.50 13.61
CA HIS A 39 0.49 -9.21 14.33
C HIS A 39 0.67 -8.04 15.30
N GLN A 40 1.79 -8.02 16.02
CA GLN A 40 2.15 -6.93 16.92
C GLN A 40 2.42 -5.62 16.18
N ALA A 41 3.01 -5.72 14.97
CA ALA A 41 3.28 -4.55 14.13
C ALA A 41 1.97 -3.89 13.67
N ILE A 42 0.97 -4.67 13.24
CA ILE A 42 -0.36 -4.15 12.89
C ILE A 42 -1.05 -3.58 14.14
N GLN A 43 -1.12 -4.35 15.22
CA GLN A 43 -1.82 -3.95 16.45
C GLN A 43 -1.29 -2.65 17.03
N LYS A 44 0.03 -2.46 16.99
CA LYS A 44 0.72 -1.31 17.59
C LYS A 44 1.04 -0.22 16.57
N SER A 45 0.66 -0.40 15.30
CA SER A 45 0.97 0.54 14.21
C SER A 45 2.47 0.86 14.12
N VAL A 46 3.31 -0.17 14.03
CA VAL A 46 4.77 -0.05 14.04
C VAL A 46 5.28 0.27 12.65
N ASN A 47 5.65 1.51 12.37
CA ASN A 47 6.12 1.93 11.06
C ASN A 47 7.44 1.26 10.67
N ILE A 48 8.39 1.14 11.60
CA ILE A 48 9.71 0.52 11.36
C ILE A 48 9.57 -0.87 10.75
N TYR A 49 8.64 -1.69 11.24
CA TYR A 49 8.40 -3.03 10.71
C TYR A 49 8.04 -3.00 9.21
N PHE A 50 7.13 -2.12 8.83
CA PHE A 50 6.70 -2.00 7.44
C PHE A 50 7.73 -1.29 6.56
N TRP A 51 8.47 -0.31 7.09
CA TRP A 51 9.57 0.32 6.36
C TRP A 51 10.69 -0.67 6.02
N GLU A 52 11.02 -1.60 6.92
CA GLU A 52 11.98 -2.67 6.63
C GLU A 52 11.50 -3.59 5.49
N ILE A 53 10.21 -3.88 5.44
CA ILE A 53 9.61 -4.64 4.33
C ILE A 53 9.71 -3.85 3.02
N ALA A 54 9.36 -2.57 3.04
CA ALA A 54 9.46 -1.71 1.86
C ALA A 54 10.90 -1.62 1.34
N LEU A 55 11.89 -1.45 2.22
CA LEU A 55 13.30 -1.43 1.85
C LEU A 55 13.79 -2.77 1.27
N LYS A 56 13.29 -3.90 1.79
CA LYS A 56 13.59 -5.21 1.20
C LYS A 56 13.01 -5.33 -0.21
N ILE A 57 11.75 -4.92 -0.43
CA ILE A 57 11.14 -4.89 -1.75
C ILE A 57 11.95 -4.00 -2.68
N TRP A 58 12.30 -2.79 -2.25
CA TRP A 58 13.10 -1.85 -3.03
C TRP A 58 14.43 -2.46 -3.45
N ARG A 59 15.22 -2.96 -2.52
CA ARG A 59 16.55 -3.54 -2.80
C ARG A 59 16.52 -4.78 -3.69
N LEU A 60 15.42 -5.55 -3.66
CA LEU A 60 15.28 -6.76 -4.46
C LEU A 60 14.79 -6.48 -5.87
N TYR A 61 13.96 -5.44 -6.06
CA TYR A 61 13.17 -5.24 -7.27
C TYR A 61 13.29 -3.84 -7.86
N GLU A 62 14.21 -3.00 -7.38
CA GLU A 62 14.44 -1.68 -7.98
C GLU A 62 14.76 -1.83 -9.47
N ASN A 63 13.99 -1.13 -10.33
CA ASN A 63 14.04 -1.25 -11.80
C ASN A 63 13.73 -2.66 -12.36
N ASP A 64 13.08 -3.52 -11.61
CA ASP A 64 12.59 -4.84 -12.04
C ASP A 64 11.08 -4.80 -12.30
N GLU A 65 10.53 -5.77 -13.04
CA GLU A 65 9.08 -5.92 -13.27
C GLU A 65 8.25 -6.00 -11.98
N LYS A 66 8.88 -6.43 -10.88
CA LYS A 66 8.26 -6.57 -9.56
C LYS A 66 8.39 -5.32 -8.67
N GLU A 67 8.99 -4.24 -9.17
CA GLU A 67 9.10 -2.99 -8.41
C GLU A 67 7.74 -2.49 -7.93
N SER A 68 6.71 -2.67 -8.74
CA SER A 68 5.32 -2.30 -8.43
C SER A 68 4.53 -3.35 -7.63
N LEU A 69 5.20 -4.29 -6.96
CA LEU A 69 4.55 -5.39 -6.24
C LEU A 69 3.50 -4.88 -5.22
N LEU A 70 3.88 -3.94 -4.37
CA LEU A 70 3.00 -3.36 -3.35
C LEU A 70 1.82 -2.61 -3.99
N GLN A 71 2.10 -1.83 -5.03
CA GLN A 71 1.09 -1.09 -5.78
C GLN A 71 0.09 -2.02 -6.47
N ASN A 72 0.55 -3.14 -7.01
CA ASN A 72 -0.32 -4.12 -7.64
C ASN A 72 -1.28 -4.76 -6.62
N TYR A 73 -0.80 -5.12 -5.43
CA TYR A 73 -1.69 -5.57 -4.36
C TYR A 73 -2.70 -4.49 -3.94
N ALA A 74 -2.29 -3.23 -3.86
CA ALA A 74 -3.21 -2.14 -3.57
C ALA A 74 -4.30 -2.00 -4.64
N ARG A 75 -3.92 -2.08 -5.92
CA ARG A 75 -4.88 -2.05 -7.05
C ARG A 75 -5.81 -3.26 -7.05
N ASP A 76 -5.31 -4.45 -6.75
CA ASP A 76 -6.13 -5.66 -6.63
C ASP A 76 -7.18 -5.54 -5.52
N LEU A 77 -6.90 -4.78 -4.46
CA LEU A 77 -7.85 -4.45 -3.40
C LEU A 77 -8.86 -3.36 -3.80
N GLY A 78 -8.66 -2.69 -4.95
CA GLY A 78 -9.56 -1.67 -5.49
C GLY A 78 -9.11 -0.23 -5.23
N PHE A 79 -7.87 0.00 -4.79
CA PHE A 79 -7.32 1.35 -4.69
C PHE A 79 -6.85 1.87 -6.05
N GLY A 80 -6.95 3.17 -6.27
CA GLY A 80 -6.47 3.84 -7.49
C GLY A 80 -7.40 3.71 -8.69
N ASP A 81 -8.58 3.10 -8.55
CA ASP A 81 -9.60 2.99 -9.58
C ASP A 81 -11.00 3.28 -9.00
N TYR A 82 -11.99 3.39 -9.87
CA TYR A 82 -13.38 3.55 -9.46
C TYR A 82 -13.90 2.26 -8.81
N THR A 83 -14.64 2.39 -7.72
CA THR A 83 -15.32 1.24 -7.09
C THR A 83 -16.54 0.81 -7.88
N GLY A 84 -17.03 1.67 -8.77
CA GLY A 84 -18.24 1.45 -9.53
C GLY A 84 -19.52 1.60 -8.69
N ILE A 85 -19.44 2.38 -7.58
CA ILE A 85 -20.64 2.74 -6.82
C ILE A 85 -21.63 3.49 -7.70
N ASP A 86 -22.92 3.24 -7.49
CA ASP A 86 -24.03 3.85 -8.24
C ASP A 86 -24.29 5.34 -7.85
N LEU A 87 -23.21 6.10 -7.65
CA LEU A 87 -23.22 7.53 -7.39
C LEU A 87 -22.47 8.30 -8.48
N PRO A 88 -22.91 9.52 -8.83
CA PRO A 88 -22.19 10.38 -9.74
C PRO A 88 -20.91 10.95 -9.08
N TYR A 89 -19.94 11.33 -9.93
CA TYR A 89 -18.72 12.05 -9.53
C TYR A 89 -17.77 11.28 -8.60
N GLU A 90 -17.77 9.96 -8.67
CA GLU A 90 -16.79 9.13 -7.94
C GLU A 90 -15.35 9.57 -8.25
N ARG A 91 -14.48 9.50 -7.26
CA ARG A 91 -13.03 9.75 -7.39
C ARG A 91 -12.27 8.45 -7.24
N LYS A 92 -11.32 8.21 -8.15
CA LYS A 92 -10.52 6.97 -8.14
C LYS A 92 -9.33 6.98 -7.19
N GLY A 93 -8.99 8.14 -6.60
CA GLY A 93 -7.78 8.25 -5.80
C GLY A 93 -6.50 8.05 -6.63
N THR A 94 -5.41 7.73 -5.95
CA THR A 94 -4.08 7.55 -6.58
C THR A 94 -3.32 6.47 -5.83
N VAL A 95 -2.77 5.50 -6.55
CA VAL A 95 -1.75 4.57 -6.06
C VAL A 95 -0.44 4.94 -6.75
N PRO A 96 0.50 5.59 -6.05
CA PRO A 96 1.70 6.13 -6.68
C PRO A 96 2.69 5.01 -7.02
N ASP A 97 3.34 5.15 -8.17
CA ASP A 97 4.43 4.33 -8.65
C ASP A 97 5.41 5.17 -9.49
N ARG A 98 6.44 4.53 -10.05
CA ARG A 98 7.44 5.19 -10.88
C ARG A 98 6.82 5.80 -12.14
N GLU A 99 5.93 5.08 -12.81
CA GLU A 99 5.28 5.55 -14.04
C GLU A 99 4.49 6.84 -13.80
N LEU A 100 3.73 6.89 -12.71
CA LEU A 100 2.98 8.09 -12.32
C LEU A 100 3.92 9.27 -12.00
N PHE A 101 5.04 9.02 -11.31
CA PHE A 101 6.01 10.07 -11.01
C PHE A 101 6.70 10.61 -12.26
N ASP A 102 7.01 9.73 -13.23
CA ASP A 102 7.57 10.14 -14.50
C ASP A 102 6.56 10.95 -15.34
N ASP A 103 5.27 10.59 -15.32
CA ASP A 103 4.20 11.40 -15.90
C ASP A 103 4.11 12.78 -15.20
N TRP A 104 4.17 12.83 -13.87
CA TRP A 104 4.11 14.08 -13.13
C TRP A 104 5.32 14.98 -13.35
N LYS A 105 6.50 14.47 -13.66
CA LYS A 105 7.64 15.30 -14.08
C LYS A 105 7.30 16.17 -15.30
N ILE A 106 6.41 15.68 -16.16
CA ILE A 106 5.98 16.36 -17.39
C ILE A 106 4.74 17.21 -17.13
N THR A 107 3.73 16.62 -16.49
CA THR A 107 2.38 17.22 -16.35
C THR A 107 2.20 18.09 -15.11
N ALA A 108 2.99 17.86 -14.07
CA ALA A 108 2.90 18.55 -12.77
C ALA A 108 4.26 18.57 -12.05
N PRO A 109 5.32 19.20 -12.63
CA PRO A 109 6.69 19.13 -12.12
C PRO A 109 6.84 19.62 -10.67
N ASP A 110 5.98 20.52 -10.22
CA ASP A 110 5.99 21.01 -8.81
C ASP A 110 5.58 19.95 -7.78
N ARG A 111 5.05 18.81 -8.21
CA ARG A 111 4.60 17.73 -7.33
C ARG A 111 5.66 16.68 -7.03
N VAL A 112 6.71 16.62 -7.84
CA VAL A 112 7.73 15.58 -7.77
C VAL A 112 9.11 16.20 -7.77
N ARG A 113 10.05 15.53 -7.13
CA ARG A 113 11.47 15.88 -7.21
C ARG A 113 12.07 15.44 -8.55
N GLU A 114 13.22 16.01 -8.90
CA GLU A 114 13.91 15.71 -10.16
C GLU A 114 14.29 14.23 -10.28
N GLU A 115 14.70 13.61 -9.17
CA GLU A 115 15.08 12.19 -9.09
C GLU A 115 13.89 11.24 -9.35
N GLY A 116 12.66 11.72 -9.13
CA GLY A 116 11.43 10.94 -9.34
C GLY A 116 11.14 9.95 -8.20
N TRP A 117 10.70 8.75 -8.56
CA TRP A 117 10.33 7.71 -7.61
C TRP A 117 11.55 7.08 -6.93
N LEU A 118 11.57 7.08 -5.60
CA LEU A 118 12.66 6.54 -4.78
C LEU A 118 12.14 5.59 -3.71
N GLY A 119 13.05 4.84 -3.09
CA GLY A 119 12.73 3.92 -1.98
C GLY A 119 11.99 4.57 -0.82
N GLY A 120 12.24 5.86 -0.56
CA GLY A 120 11.49 6.64 0.45
C GLY A 120 10.00 6.81 0.11
N ASP A 121 9.64 6.85 -1.17
CA ASP A 121 8.24 6.92 -1.59
C ASP A 121 7.54 5.59 -1.35
N LEU A 122 8.23 4.47 -1.58
CA LEU A 122 7.72 3.14 -1.25
C LEU A 122 7.56 2.95 0.26
N MET A 123 8.49 3.47 1.07
CA MET A 123 8.37 3.49 2.53
C MET A 123 7.17 4.31 3.01
N ASN A 124 6.90 5.45 2.39
CA ASN A 124 5.71 6.24 2.68
C ASN A 124 4.44 5.48 2.26
N LEU A 125 4.43 4.90 1.06
CA LEU A 125 3.27 4.17 0.54
C LEU A 125 2.84 3.02 1.45
N ILE A 126 3.78 2.21 1.94
CA ILE A 126 3.46 1.01 2.74
C ILE A 126 2.77 1.34 4.06
N VAL A 127 2.97 2.54 4.59
CA VAL A 127 2.30 3.04 5.81
C VAL A 127 1.14 3.98 5.51
N GLY A 128 0.70 4.06 4.24
CA GLY A 128 -0.42 4.90 3.82
C GLY A 128 -0.13 6.40 3.81
N GLN A 129 1.12 6.78 3.60
CA GLN A 129 1.58 8.17 3.56
C GLN A 129 2.09 8.54 2.15
N GLY A 130 2.52 9.80 2.00
CA GLY A 130 3.08 10.32 0.75
C GLY A 130 2.01 10.65 -0.29
N ALA A 131 2.25 10.23 -1.53
CA ALA A 131 1.40 10.59 -2.68
C ALA A 131 0.15 9.71 -2.86
N ILE A 132 -0.06 8.71 -1.98
CA ILE A 132 -1.28 7.89 -2.03
C ILE A 132 -2.50 8.72 -1.62
N THR A 133 -3.57 8.60 -2.39
CA THR A 133 -4.88 9.16 -2.03
C THR A 133 -5.96 8.12 -2.24
N VAL A 134 -6.85 7.98 -1.25
CA VAL A 134 -7.93 7.00 -1.27
C VAL A 134 -9.24 7.65 -0.82
N THR A 135 -10.35 7.12 -1.30
CA THR A 135 -11.67 7.55 -0.83
C THR A 135 -12.13 6.65 0.33
N PRO A 136 -12.97 7.14 1.25
CA PRO A 136 -13.52 6.31 2.32
C PRO A 136 -14.25 5.07 1.81
N ILE A 137 -14.92 5.16 0.66
CA ILE A 137 -15.61 4.01 0.05
C ILE A 137 -14.63 2.96 -0.47
N GLN A 138 -13.48 3.37 -1.03
CA GLN A 138 -12.43 2.41 -1.42
C GLN A 138 -11.89 1.66 -0.21
N VAL A 139 -11.63 2.36 0.91
CA VAL A 139 -11.16 1.70 2.14
C VAL A 139 -12.18 0.69 2.64
N ALA A 140 -13.45 1.08 2.77
CA ALA A 140 -14.52 0.17 3.20
C ALA A 140 -14.67 -1.04 2.27
N ASN A 141 -14.59 -0.80 0.95
CA ASN A 141 -14.69 -1.84 -0.06
C ASN A 141 -13.49 -2.79 -0.02
N ALA A 142 -12.26 -2.28 0.19
CA ALA A 142 -11.05 -3.09 0.32
C ALA A 142 -11.16 -4.08 1.48
N TYR A 143 -11.59 -3.65 2.66
CA TYR A 143 -11.85 -4.55 3.80
C TYR A 143 -12.93 -5.59 3.48
N ALA A 144 -14.02 -5.17 2.85
CA ALA A 144 -15.09 -6.09 2.45
C ALA A 144 -14.58 -7.13 1.42
N ASN A 145 -13.75 -6.71 0.47
CA ASN A 145 -13.14 -7.56 -0.55
C ASN A 145 -12.17 -8.57 0.07
N LEU A 146 -11.34 -8.14 1.03
CA LEU A 146 -10.45 -9.03 1.79
C LEU A 146 -11.23 -10.16 2.48
N ILE A 147 -12.33 -9.83 3.18
CA ILE A 147 -13.16 -10.81 3.89
C ILE A 147 -13.85 -11.77 2.92
N ARG A 148 -14.35 -11.26 1.80
CA ARG A 148 -15.10 -12.06 0.80
C ARG A 148 -14.18 -12.89 -0.10
N GLY A 149 -12.95 -12.44 -0.35
CA GLY A 149 -12.02 -13.04 -1.32
C GLY A 149 -12.36 -12.72 -2.77
N TYR A 150 -13.22 -11.73 -3.03
CA TYR A 150 -13.56 -11.21 -4.36
C TYR A 150 -13.97 -9.74 -4.27
N THR A 151 -13.81 -9.01 -5.37
CA THR A 151 -14.26 -7.61 -5.47
C THR A 151 -15.71 -7.53 -5.90
N LEU A 152 -16.45 -6.60 -5.32
CA LEU A 152 -17.83 -6.29 -5.66
C LEU A 152 -18.00 -4.77 -5.65
N SER A 153 -18.67 -4.24 -6.67
CA SER A 153 -19.03 -2.82 -6.68
C SER A 153 -20.04 -2.52 -5.57
N PRO A 154 -19.76 -1.55 -4.69
CA PRO A 154 -20.72 -1.13 -3.67
C PRO A 154 -21.99 -0.54 -4.32
N ARG A 155 -23.14 -0.69 -3.67
CA ARG A 155 -24.43 -0.22 -4.15
C ARG A 155 -25.16 0.52 -3.05
N ILE A 156 -25.83 1.60 -3.41
CA ILE A 156 -26.75 2.34 -2.54
C ILE A 156 -28.20 1.99 -2.93
N ASN A 157 -28.46 1.81 -4.23
CA ASN A 157 -29.79 1.43 -4.68
C ASN A 157 -30.03 -0.08 -4.45
N ILE A 158 -30.98 -0.40 -3.55
CA ILE A 158 -31.38 -1.78 -3.20
C ILE A 158 -32.20 -2.47 -4.29
N ASP A 159 -32.81 -1.73 -5.20
CA ASP A 159 -33.61 -2.29 -6.32
C ASP A 159 -32.73 -2.83 -7.46
N TYR A 160 -31.40 -2.62 -7.38
CA TYR A 160 -30.45 -3.10 -8.36
C TYR A 160 -29.98 -4.51 -8.04
N SER A 161 -30.37 -5.48 -8.85
CA SER A 161 -29.81 -6.84 -8.78
C SER A 161 -28.43 -6.85 -9.46
N ALA A 162 -27.36 -7.11 -8.69
CA ALA A 162 -26.02 -7.27 -9.24
C ALA A 162 -26.01 -8.41 -10.27
N SER A 163 -25.50 -8.14 -11.47
CA SER A 163 -25.23 -9.20 -12.45
C SER A 163 -23.92 -9.91 -12.08
N ASN A 164 -23.79 -11.20 -12.42
CA ASN A 164 -22.54 -11.95 -12.21
C ASN A 164 -21.33 -11.34 -12.94
N SER A 165 -21.55 -10.42 -13.89
CA SER A 165 -20.51 -9.68 -14.61
C SER A 165 -19.79 -8.65 -13.76
N ASP A 166 -20.37 -8.25 -12.62
CA ASP A 166 -19.77 -7.26 -11.70
C ASP A 166 -18.79 -7.90 -10.70
N LEU A 167 -18.67 -9.24 -10.71
CA LEU A 167 -17.80 -9.98 -9.81
C LEU A 167 -16.41 -10.14 -10.44
N ARG A 168 -15.39 -9.60 -9.78
CA ARG A 168 -13.99 -9.90 -10.06
C ARG A 168 -13.42 -10.73 -8.92
N VAL A 169 -12.91 -11.91 -9.23
CA VAL A 169 -12.21 -12.75 -8.22
C VAL A 169 -10.90 -12.09 -7.89
N LEU A 170 -10.69 -11.75 -6.62
CA LEU A 170 -9.39 -11.32 -6.14
C LEU A 170 -8.40 -12.48 -6.33
N ARG A 171 -7.34 -12.24 -7.04
CA ARG A 171 -6.18 -13.15 -7.09
C ARG A 171 -5.36 -13.01 -5.79
N VAL A 172 -6.04 -13.25 -4.69
CA VAL A 172 -5.36 -13.31 -3.39
C VAL A 172 -4.80 -14.71 -3.29
N ASP A 173 -3.50 -14.80 -3.16
CA ASP A 173 -2.78 -16.04 -2.93
C ASP A 173 -3.43 -16.81 -1.77
N SER A 174 -3.41 -18.15 -1.86
CA SER A 174 -3.97 -19.03 -0.83
C SER A 174 -3.35 -18.81 0.55
N GLU A 175 -2.10 -18.36 0.61
CA GLU A 175 -1.42 -17.99 1.86
C GLU A 175 -1.98 -16.68 2.44
N PHE A 176 -2.27 -15.68 1.61
CA PHE A 176 -2.88 -14.44 2.03
C PHE A 176 -4.28 -14.68 2.63
N LYS A 177 -5.08 -15.57 2.02
CA LYS A 177 -6.39 -15.97 2.56
C LYS A 177 -6.29 -16.63 3.93
N LYS A 178 -5.31 -17.50 4.14
CA LYS A 178 -5.08 -18.14 5.45
C LYS A 178 -4.72 -17.15 6.54
N MET A 179 -4.01 -16.08 6.17
CA MET A 179 -3.58 -15.03 7.11
C MET A 179 -4.74 -14.23 7.70
N PHE A 180 -5.81 -13.98 6.92
CA PHE A 180 -6.93 -13.13 7.35
C PHE A 180 -8.18 -13.91 7.79
N LEU A 181 -8.26 -15.22 7.54
CA LEU A 181 -9.44 -16.04 7.81
C LEU A 181 -9.17 -17.14 8.85
N SER A 182 -7.97 -17.22 9.42
CA SER A 182 -7.62 -18.04 10.58
C SER A 182 -7.56 -17.20 11.85
#